data_f8fb31f7c1cafc667f3b3753adcd1251
#
_entry.id   f8fb31f7c1cafc667f3b3753adcd1251
#
_cell.length_a   1.000
_cell.length_b   1.000
_cell.length_c   1.000
_cell.angle_alpha   90.00
_cell.angle_beta   90.00
_cell.angle_gamma   90.00
#
_symmetry.space_group_name_H-M   'P 1'
#
loop_
_entity.id
_entity.type
_entity.pdbx_description
1 polymer ?
#
loop_
_entity_poly.entity_id
_entity_poly.type
_entity_poly.pdbx_seq_one_letter_code
_entity_poly.pdbx_strand_id
1 'polypeptide(L)'
;MKNIKKEISIVMGSQSDWKTLIKCEEIFLKFDIPFEKKIISAHRTPQRLYKYATNLSKSSIKVVIAGAGGAAHLPGMISSLTYLPVLGVPIETR
;
A
#
# COMPACT_ATOMS: atom_id res chain seq x y z
N MET A 1 0.71 25.99 8.79
CA MET A 1 0.17 24.61 8.72
C MET A 1 1.31 23.62 8.66
N LYS A 2 1.29 22.65 9.53
CA LYS A 2 2.33 21.61 9.50
C LYS A 2 2.07 20.61 8.40
N ASN A 3 3.09 20.30 7.62
CA ASN A 3 3.04 19.19 6.67
C ASN A 3 3.39 17.92 7.42
N ILE A 4 2.40 17.06 7.58
CA ILE A 4 2.62 15.77 8.23
C ILE A 4 3.09 14.80 7.15
N LYS A 5 4.32 14.32 7.32
CA LYS A 5 4.88 13.36 6.37
C LYS A 5 4.31 11.98 6.62
N LYS A 6 3.80 11.36 5.57
CA LYS A 6 3.25 10.01 5.67
C LYS A 6 4.39 9.01 5.82
N GLU A 7 4.25 8.09 6.76
CA GLU A 7 5.27 7.09 7.03
C GLU A 7 4.89 5.70 6.52
N ILE A 8 3.60 5.44 6.36
CA ILE A 8 3.11 4.16 5.90
C ILE A 8 2.22 4.37 4.69
N SER A 9 2.39 3.52 3.69
CA SER A 9 1.53 3.55 2.51
C SER A 9 0.74 2.24 2.46
N ILE A 10 -0.58 2.36 2.48
CA ILE A 10 -1.49 1.22 2.32
C ILE A 10 -1.92 1.20 0.86
N VAL A 11 -1.63 0.11 0.16
CA VAL A 11 -1.93 -0.03 -1.25
C VAL A 11 -2.83 -1.24 -1.44
N MET A 12 -3.84 -1.09 -2.28
CA MET A 12 -4.77 -2.17 -2.58
C MET A 12 -5.08 -2.17 -4.07
N GLY A 13 -5.42 -3.35 -4.60
CA GLY A 13 -5.72 -3.48 -6.02
C GLY A 13 -7.12 -3.04 -6.39
N SER A 14 -8.01 -2.96 -5.41
CA SER A 14 -9.41 -2.63 -5.65
C SER A 14 -9.99 -1.99 -4.38
N GLN A 15 -10.95 -1.11 -4.56
CA GLN A 15 -11.60 -0.47 -3.43
C GLN A 15 -12.29 -1.48 -2.52
N SER A 16 -12.72 -2.61 -3.05
CA SER A 16 -13.38 -3.65 -2.25
C SER A 16 -12.43 -4.24 -1.20
N ASP A 17 -11.13 -4.14 -1.40
CA ASP A 17 -10.14 -4.65 -0.44
C ASP A 17 -10.11 -3.80 0.84
N TRP A 18 -10.67 -2.61 0.78
CA TRP A 18 -10.65 -1.70 1.92
C TRP A 18 -11.37 -2.26 3.15
N LYS A 19 -12.34 -3.13 2.93
CA LYS A 19 -13.06 -3.76 4.05
C LYS A 19 -12.12 -4.49 5.00
N THR A 20 -11.06 -5.07 4.46
CA THR A 20 -10.05 -5.74 5.26
C THR A 20 -9.01 -4.75 5.77
N LEU A 21 -8.55 -3.87 4.90
CA LEU A 21 -7.44 -2.99 5.23
C LEU A 21 -7.83 -1.82 6.12
N ILE A 22 -9.13 -1.56 6.26
CA ILE A 22 -9.59 -0.48 7.14
C ILE A 22 -9.14 -0.69 8.59
N LYS A 23 -8.90 -1.93 8.97
CA LYS A 23 -8.41 -2.23 10.32
C LYS A 23 -7.02 -1.67 10.55
N CYS A 24 -6.21 -1.57 9.49
CA CYS A 24 -4.91 -0.92 9.60
C CYS A 24 -5.09 0.57 9.87
N GLU A 25 -6.02 1.21 9.16
CA GLU A 25 -6.29 2.63 9.37
C GLU A 25 -6.71 2.90 10.80
N GLU A 26 -7.58 2.05 11.35
CA GLU A 26 -8.05 2.21 12.72
C GLU A 26 -6.89 2.20 13.71
N ILE A 27 -5.93 1.29 13.52
CA ILE A 27 -4.77 1.19 14.38
C ILE A 27 -3.85 2.40 14.20
N PHE A 28 -3.61 2.82 12.97
CA PHE A 28 -2.73 3.96 12.72
C PHE A 28 -3.31 5.25 13.27
N LEU A 29 -4.63 5.43 13.19
CA LEU A 29 -5.27 6.60 13.78
C LEU A 29 -5.17 6.56 15.30
N LYS A 30 -5.32 5.38 15.89
CA LYS A 30 -5.23 5.22 17.36
C LYS A 30 -3.85 5.60 17.87
N PHE A 31 -2.80 5.30 17.14
CA PHE A 31 -1.42 5.56 17.57
C PHE A 31 -0.81 6.79 16.92
N ASP A 32 -1.62 7.60 16.23
CA ASP A 32 -1.18 8.84 15.58
C ASP A 32 -0.05 8.60 14.57
N ILE A 33 -0.13 7.50 13.83
CA ILE A 33 0.86 7.20 12.80
C ILE A 33 0.36 7.75 11.47
N PRO A 34 1.10 8.67 10.84
CA PRO A 34 0.67 9.23 9.56
C PRO A 34 0.76 8.17 8.45
N PHE A 35 -0.30 8.05 7.67
CA PHE A 35 -0.36 7.07 6.59
C PHE A 35 -1.09 7.64 5.39
N GLU A 36 -0.90 7.00 4.25
CA GLU A 36 -1.66 7.26 3.04
C GLU A 36 -2.30 5.96 2.58
N LYS A 37 -3.32 6.05 1.73
CA LYS A 37 -3.94 4.88 1.13
C LYS A 37 -4.12 5.13 -0.36
N LYS A 38 -3.83 4.10 -1.16
CA LYS A 38 -3.88 4.21 -2.61
C LYS A 38 -4.46 2.94 -3.21
N ILE A 39 -5.19 3.11 -4.30
CA ILE A 39 -5.72 2.00 -5.08
C ILE A 39 -4.92 1.94 -6.37
N ILE A 40 -4.16 0.85 -6.56
CA ILE A 40 -3.33 0.67 -7.73
C ILE A 40 -3.48 -0.78 -8.18
N SER A 41 -3.95 -0.98 -9.40
CA SER A 41 -4.10 -2.32 -9.94
C SER A 41 -2.82 -2.71 -10.69
N ALA A 42 -2.20 -3.81 -10.24
CA ALA A 42 -0.97 -4.29 -10.87
C ALA A 42 -1.21 -4.71 -12.31
N HIS A 43 -2.39 -5.25 -12.62
CA HIS A 43 -2.68 -5.76 -13.95
C HIS A 43 -3.32 -4.74 -14.87
N ARG A 44 -4.16 -3.83 -14.33
CA ARG A 44 -4.83 -2.83 -15.14
C ARG A 44 -4.03 -1.55 -15.32
N THR A 45 -3.22 -1.20 -14.34
CA THR A 45 -2.43 0.04 -14.38
C THR A 45 -0.98 -0.20 -14.01
N PRO A 46 -0.26 -1.03 -14.81
CA PRO A 46 1.13 -1.37 -14.46
C PRO A 46 2.07 -0.18 -14.46
N GLN A 47 1.84 0.80 -15.32
CA GLN A 47 2.69 1.99 -15.36
C GLN A 47 2.52 2.83 -14.09
N ARG A 48 1.29 2.92 -13.60
CA ARG A 48 1.02 3.63 -12.36
C ARG A 48 1.70 2.92 -11.18
N LEU A 49 1.66 1.60 -11.19
CA LEU A 49 2.34 0.80 -10.18
C LEU A 49 3.84 1.05 -10.20
N TYR A 50 4.43 1.02 -11.38
CA TYR A 50 5.86 1.23 -11.53
C TYR A 50 6.27 2.61 -11.00
N LYS A 51 5.52 3.64 -11.40
CA LYS A 51 5.80 5.01 -10.97
C LYS A 51 5.67 5.15 -9.45
N TYR A 52 4.62 4.57 -8.89
CA TYR A 52 4.41 4.60 -7.46
C TYR A 52 5.58 3.94 -6.72
N ALA A 53 5.92 2.71 -7.11
CA ALA A 53 6.92 1.93 -6.39
C ALA A 53 8.32 2.53 -6.50
N THR A 54 8.68 3.03 -7.70
CA THR A 54 10.02 3.61 -7.89
C THR A 54 10.16 4.96 -7.22
N ASN A 55 9.06 5.67 -6.96
CA ASN A 55 9.12 6.96 -6.27
C ASN A 55 9.12 6.82 -4.75
N LEU A 56 8.91 5.62 -4.22
CA LEU A 56 8.91 5.41 -2.78
C LEU A 56 10.21 5.81 -2.12
N SER A 57 11.35 5.60 -2.80
CA SER A 57 12.66 5.95 -2.25
C SER A 57 12.84 7.45 -2.06
N LYS A 58 12.05 8.25 -2.77
CA LYS A 58 12.10 9.71 -2.66
C LYS A 58 11.03 10.25 -1.72
N SER A 59 10.21 9.38 -1.17
CA SER A 59 9.12 9.77 -0.28
C SER A 59 9.52 9.62 1.17
N SER A 60 8.62 10.01 2.05
CA SER A 60 8.79 9.81 3.49
C SER A 60 8.29 8.43 3.95
N ILE A 61 7.78 7.62 3.03
CA ILE A 61 7.24 6.31 3.36
C ILE A 61 8.35 5.38 3.83
N LYS A 62 8.09 4.65 4.92
CA LYS A 62 9.04 3.71 5.51
C LYS A 62 8.62 2.26 5.33
N VAL A 63 7.32 2.02 5.25
CA VAL A 63 6.76 0.67 5.12
C VAL A 63 5.57 0.72 4.20
N VAL A 64 5.43 -0.29 3.36
CA VAL A 64 4.26 -0.45 2.49
C VAL A 64 3.45 -1.64 2.97
N ILE A 65 2.15 -1.45 3.11
CA ILE A 65 1.21 -2.55 3.39
C ILE A 65 0.39 -2.73 2.14
N ALA A 66 0.53 -3.88 1.50
CA ALA A 66 -0.11 -4.13 0.21
C ALA A 66 -1.10 -5.28 0.34
N GLY A 67 -2.38 -4.98 0.11
CA GLY A 67 -3.43 -5.99 0.14
C GLY A 67 -3.88 -6.37 -1.25
N ALA A 68 -4.00 -7.66 -1.50
CA ALA A 68 -4.46 -8.14 -2.79
C ALA A 68 -5.13 -9.49 -2.62
N GLY A 69 -6.19 -9.70 -3.39
CA GLY A 69 -6.87 -10.99 -3.41
C GLY A 69 -6.32 -11.88 -4.49
N GLY A 70 -6.87 -13.09 -4.58
CA GLY A 70 -6.48 -14.05 -5.59
C GLY A 70 -5.01 -14.43 -5.50
N ALA A 71 -4.29 -14.26 -6.59
CA ALA A 71 -2.88 -14.62 -6.65
C ALA A 71 -1.97 -13.65 -5.90
N ALA A 72 -2.52 -12.53 -5.43
CA ALA A 72 -1.80 -11.57 -4.58
C ALA A 72 -0.49 -11.08 -5.19
N HIS A 73 -0.51 -10.73 -6.47
CA HIS A 73 0.70 -10.29 -7.18
C HIS A 73 1.19 -8.90 -6.76
N LEU A 74 0.28 -8.04 -6.30
CA LEU A 74 0.61 -6.64 -6.00
C LEU A 74 1.78 -6.49 -5.01
N PRO A 75 1.80 -7.20 -3.86
CA PRO A 75 2.91 -7.04 -2.92
C PRO A 75 4.26 -7.42 -3.53
N GLY A 76 4.31 -8.53 -4.26
CA GLY A 76 5.55 -8.98 -4.89
C GLY A 76 6.05 -8.02 -5.96
N MET A 77 5.15 -7.47 -6.74
CA MET A 77 5.52 -6.52 -7.79
C MET A 77 6.06 -5.22 -7.19
N ILE A 78 5.45 -4.72 -6.12
CA ILE A 78 5.96 -3.55 -5.44
C ILE A 78 7.32 -3.85 -4.82
N SER A 79 7.44 -5.00 -4.16
CA SER A 79 8.68 -5.39 -3.49
C SER A 79 9.86 -5.48 -4.45
N SER A 80 9.61 -5.83 -5.71
CA SER A 80 10.68 -5.93 -6.69
C SER A 80 11.21 -4.57 -7.13
N LEU A 81 10.53 -3.48 -6.78
CA LEU A 81 10.85 -2.13 -7.27
C LEU A 81 11.25 -1.16 -6.16
N THR A 82 11.30 -1.61 -4.91
CA THR A 82 11.64 -0.73 -3.80
C THR A 82 12.48 -1.46 -2.76
N TYR A 83 13.30 -0.70 -2.03
CA TYR A 83 14.05 -1.23 -0.89
C TYR A 83 13.21 -1.32 0.38
N LEU A 84 12.07 -0.66 0.39
CA LEU A 84 11.26 -0.59 1.59
C LEU A 84 10.65 -1.95 1.91
N PRO A 85 10.43 -2.26 3.20
CA PRO A 85 9.66 -3.44 3.57
C PRO A 85 8.25 -3.35 3.00
N VAL A 86 7.80 -4.45 2.40
CA VAL A 86 6.45 -4.55 1.86
C VAL A 86 5.77 -5.71 2.58
N LEU A 87 4.75 -5.39 3.35
CA LEU A 87 3.98 -6.40 4.09
C LEU A 87 2.76 -6.76 3.27
N GLY A 88 2.72 -8.00 2.79
CA GLY A 88 1.59 -8.48 2.01
C GLY A 88 0.45 -8.92 2.90
N VAL A 89 -0.76 -8.43 2.60
CA VAL A 89 -1.97 -8.84 3.31
C VAL A 89 -2.86 -9.58 2.32
N PRO A 90 -3.01 -10.90 2.48
CA PRO A 90 -3.91 -11.64 1.61
C PRO A 90 -5.35 -11.26 1.90
N ILE A 91 -6.08 -10.92 0.84
CA ILE A 91 -7.48 -10.58 0.94
C ILE A 91 -8.29 -11.80 0.57
N GLU A 92 -9.23 -12.17 1.42
CA GLU A 92 -10.07 -13.32 1.17
C GLU A 92 -10.95 -13.08 -0.06
N THR A 93 -10.97 -14.04 -0.96
CA THR A 93 -11.80 -13.97 -2.17
C THR A 93 -12.66 -15.23 -2.23
N ARG A 94 -13.71 -15.13 -3.02
CA ARG A 94 -14.62 -16.27 -3.20
C ARG A 94 -14.35 -16.97 -4.51
#